data_8dbe0178361696bbc5943eeae973dd6b
#
_entry.id   8dbe0178361696bbc5943eeae973dd6b
#
_cell.length_a   1.000
_cell.length_b   1.000
_cell.length_c   1.000
_cell.angle_alpha   90.00
_cell.angle_beta   90.00
_cell.angle_gamma   90.00
#
_symmetry.space_group_name_H-M   'P 1'
#
loop_
_entity.id
_entity.type
_entity.pdbx_description
1 polymer ?
#
loop_
_entity_poly.entity_id
_entity_poly.type
_entity_poly.pdbx_seq_one_letter_code
_entity_poly.pdbx_strand_id
1 'polypeptide(L)'
;LVTSDFYEGIISRESNFPTGLFVNGTGIAIPHTDSEKVIHSQIGFMSLKKPVKFRDMANKDNEIEVSLIFMLALKKSDEQLTMLQKLIDLFQNERLVNQLKECNSLIEFKNIMKNAGIE
;
A
#
# COMPACT_ATOMS: atom_id res chain seq x y z
N LEU A 1 -18.16 1.91 -2.37
CA LEU A 1 -16.85 1.73 -3.03
C LEU A 1 -16.37 0.29 -2.95
N VAL A 2 -16.64 -0.37 -1.84
CA VAL A 2 -16.26 -1.76 -1.62
C VAL A 2 -17.43 -2.50 -1.00
N THR A 3 -17.38 -3.83 -1.05
CA THR A 3 -18.43 -4.67 -0.47
C THR A 3 -18.34 -4.66 1.05
N SER A 4 -19.39 -5.13 1.74
CA SER A 4 -19.45 -5.13 3.20
C SER A 4 -18.42 -6.05 3.84
N ASP A 5 -17.90 -7.04 3.11
CA ASP A 5 -16.89 -7.99 3.61
C ASP A 5 -15.45 -7.62 3.22
N PHE A 6 -15.24 -6.42 2.63
CA PHE A 6 -13.92 -5.98 2.21
C PHE A 6 -12.95 -5.89 3.40
N TYR A 7 -13.39 -5.30 4.50
CA TYR A 7 -12.56 -5.15 5.70
C TYR A 7 -12.10 -6.51 6.22
N GLU A 8 -13.02 -7.47 6.33
CA GLU A 8 -12.70 -8.81 6.77
C GLU A 8 -11.74 -9.50 5.80
N GLY A 9 -11.92 -9.27 4.51
CA GLY A 9 -11.03 -9.80 3.48
C GLY A 9 -9.61 -9.27 3.63
N ILE A 10 -9.44 -7.97 3.90
CA ILE A 10 -8.15 -7.36 4.14
C ILE A 10 -7.47 -7.99 5.36
N ILE A 11 -8.17 -8.11 6.47
CA ILE A 11 -7.62 -8.66 7.71
C ILE A 11 -7.21 -10.12 7.52
N SER A 12 -8.07 -10.92 6.89
CA SER A 12 -7.79 -12.33 6.64
C SER A 12 -6.58 -12.51 5.73
N ARG A 13 -6.48 -11.71 4.68
CA ARG A 13 -5.36 -11.79 3.74
C ARG A 13 -4.05 -11.36 4.41
N GLU A 14 -4.05 -10.28 5.19
CA GLU A 14 -2.85 -9.85 5.93
C GLU A 14 -2.36 -10.91 6.90
N SER A 15 -3.26 -11.65 7.51
CA SER A 15 -2.89 -12.74 8.43
C SER A 15 -2.19 -13.89 7.73
N ASN A 16 -2.58 -14.19 6.49
CA ASN A 16 -2.04 -15.31 5.72
C ASN A 16 -0.93 -14.89 4.74
N PHE A 17 -1.06 -13.70 4.16
CA PHE A 17 -0.13 -13.16 3.16
C PHE A 17 0.17 -11.70 3.52
N PRO A 18 1.07 -11.48 4.49
CA PRO A 18 1.36 -10.12 4.93
C PRO A 18 2.01 -9.26 3.84
N THR A 19 1.79 -7.95 3.92
CA THR A 19 2.26 -7.00 2.90
C THR A 19 3.26 -5.97 3.43
N GLY A 20 3.82 -6.19 4.61
CA GLY A 20 4.84 -5.29 5.15
C GLY A 20 6.15 -5.42 4.39
N LEU A 21 6.73 -4.27 4.01
CA LEU A 21 8.01 -4.20 3.31
C LEU A 21 8.90 -3.18 4.01
N PHE A 22 10.18 -3.50 4.15
CA PHE A 22 11.14 -2.54 4.69
C PHE A 22 12.14 -2.20 3.59
N VAL A 23 12.08 -0.98 3.09
CA VAL A 23 12.85 -0.52 1.94
C VAL A 23 13.50 0.82 2.26
N ASN A 24 14.82 0.91 2.10
CA ASN A 24 15.59 2.15 2.32
C ASN A 24 15.29 2.82 3.66
N GLY A 25 15.16 2.02 4.72
CA GLY A 25 14.93 2.53 6.06
C GLY A 25 13.47 2.89 6.37
N THR A 26 12.54 2.61 5.47
CA THR A 26 11.12 2.92 5.64
C THR A 26 10.27 1.66 5.55
N GLY A 27 9.40 1.46 6.52
CA GLY A 27 8.42 0.37 6.49
C GLY A 27 7.16 0.81 5.75
N ILE A 28 6.72 -0.01 4.80
CA ILE A 28 5.58 0.27 3.94
C ILE A 28 4.67 -0.96 3.91
N ALA A 29 3.36 -0.76 3.93
CA ALA A 29 2.40 -1.85 3.79
C ALA A 29 1.47 -1.60 2.60
N ILE A 30 1.02 -2.68 1.96
CA ILE A 30 0.16 -2.62 0.79
C ILE A 30 -1.05 -3.55 0.99
N PRO A 31 -1.92 -3.28 1.98
CA PRO A 31 -3.08 -4.14 2.23
C PRO A 31 -4.00 -4.18 1.01
N HIS A 32 -4.47 -5.37 0.67
CA HIS A 32 -5.42 -5.56 -0.44
C HIS A 32 -6.14 -6.90 -0.25
N THR A 33 -7.20 -7.11 -0.99
CA THR A 33 -7.95 -8.37 -0.99
C THR A 33 -8.47 -8.65 -2.39
N ASP A 34 -9.32 -9.67 -2.53
CA ASP A 34 -9.84 -10.08 -3.83
C ASP A 34 -10.58 -8.93 -4.54
N SER A 35 -10.33 -8.78 -5.83
CA SER A 35 -10.91 -7.71 -6.64
C SER A 35 -12.44 -7.77 -6.67
N GLU A 36 -13.04 -8.93 -6.51
CA GLU A 36 -14.51 -9.07 -6.49
C GLU A 36 -15.16 -8.36 -5.30
N LYS A 37 -14.41 -8.02 -4.26
CA LYS A 37 -14.89 -7.26 -3.11
C LYS A 37 -14.84 -5.76 -3.34
N VAL A 38 -14.46 -5.33 -4.54
CA VAL A 38 -14.33 -3.91 -4.90
C VAL A 38 -15.43 -3.52 -5.86
N ILE A 39 -16.13 -2.44 -5.55
CA ILE A 39 -17.20 -1.89 -6.41
C ILE A 39 -16.62 -0.83 -7.35
N HIS A 40 -15.85 0.10 -6.80
CA HIS A 40 -15.15 1.13 -7.57
C HIS A 40 -13.68 1.13 -7.21
N SER A 41 -12.82 1.09 -8.23
CA SER A 41 -11.36 1.06 -8.02
C SER A 41 -10.86 2.36 -7.41
N GLN A 42 -10.02 2.23 -6.38
CA GLN A 42 -9.36 3.38 -5.75
C GLN A 42 -8.14 2.92 -4.96
N ILE A 43 -7.30 3.88 -4.60
CA ILE A 43 -6.13 3.67 -3.76
C ILE A 43 -6.25 4.59 -2.56
N GLY A 44 -6.13 4.02 -1.36
CA GLY A 44 -6.03 4.78 -0.13
C GLY A 44 -4.57 4.93 0.28
N PHE A 45 -4.19 6.10 0.74
CA PHE A 45 -2.83 6.36 1.20
C PHE A 45 -2.86 6.96 2.60
N MET A 46 -1.94 6.50 3.45
CA MET A 46 -1.80 7.04 4.79
C MET A 46 -0.32 7.14 5.16
N SER A 47 0.08 8.32 5.60
CA SER A 47 1.39 8.57 6.20
C SER A 47 1.20 8.68 7.71
N LEU A 48 1.90 7.85 8.47
CA LEU A 48 1.69 7.72 9.91
C LEU A 48 2.78 8.48 10.68
N LYS A 49 2.37 9.26 11.68
CA LYS A 49 3.30 9.94 12.58
C LYS A 49 3.98 8.95 13.51
N LYS A 50 3.24 7.91 13.93
CA LYS A 50 3.77 6.83 14.75
C LYS A 50 3.64 5.54 13.96
N PRO A 51 4.75 4.81 13.75
CA PRO A 51 4.69 3.55 13.02
C PRO A 51 3.78 2.53 13.69
N VAL A 52 3.18 1.68 12.87
CA VAL A 52 2.41 0.53 13.34
C VAL A 52 3.09 -0.75 12.84
N LYS A 53 2.89 -1.84 13.54
CA LYS A 53 3.54 -3.10 13.20
C LYS A 53 2.72 -3.88 12.19
N PHE A 54 3.39 -4.32 11.13
CA PHE A 54 2.88 -5.27 10.15
C PHE A 54 3.83 -6.44 10.09
N ARG A 55 3.38 -7.57 9.56
CA ARG A 55 4.27 -8.69 9.31
C ARG A 55 4.94 -8.54 7.96
N ASP A 56 6.18 -9.05 7.89
CA ASP A 56 7.02 -8.94 6.70
C ASP A 56 6.48 -9.84 5.57
N MET A 57 6.35 -9.28 4.37
CA MET A 57 5.93 -10.01 3.18
C MET A 57 6.86 -11.18 2.87
N ALA A 58 8.16 -11.02 3.10
CA ALA A 58 9.15 -12.06 2.84
C ALA A 58 9.21 -13.12 3.94
N ASN A 59 8.86 -12.76 5.17
CA ASN A 59 8.88 -13.68 6.31
C ASN A 59 7.83 -13.25 7.33
N LYS A 60 6.70 -13.92 7.35
CA LYS A 60 5.56 -13.55 8.20
C LYS A 60 5.82 -13.69 9.70
N ASP A 61 6.93 -14.31 10.09
CA ASP A 61 7.32 -14.39 11.51
C ASP A 61 8.04 -13.13 11.98
N ASN A 62 8.46 -12.26 11.05
CA ASN A 62 9.09 -10.99 11.37
C ASN A 62 8.07 -9.86 11.36
N GLU A 63 8.24 -8.92 12.30
CA GLU A 63 7.44 -7.71 12.34
C GLU A 63 8.23 -6.54 11.79
N ILE A 64 7.55 -5.63 11.10
CA ILE A 64 8.13 -4.42 10.51
C ILE A 64 7.35 -3.22 11.03
N GLU A 65 8.05 -2.17 11.41
CA GLU A 65 7.42 -0.90 11.76
C GLU A 65 7.08 -0.14 10.47
N VAL A 66 5.80 0.07 10.23
CA VAL A 66 5.28 0.65 8.99
C VAL A 66 4.83 2.07 9.23
N SER A 67 5.30 3.00 8.41
CA SER A 67 4.92 4.41 8.45
C SER A 67 4.15 4.87 7.22
N LEU A 68 4.13 4.08 6.15
CA LEU A 68 3.35 4.37 4.94
C LEU A 68 2.45 3.20 4.62
N ILE A 69 1.16 3.46 4.35
CA ILE A 69 0.21 2.43 3.98
C ILE A 69 -0.47 2.82 2.68
N PHE A 70 -0.43 1.90 1.71
CA PHE A 70 -1.18 2.00 0.45
C PHE A 70 -2.22 0.89 0.44
N MET A 71 -3.46 1.23 0.67
CA MET A 71 -4.56 0.26 0.60
C MET A 71 -5.09 0.21 -0.82
N LEU A 72 -5.02 -0.95 -1.45
CA LEU A 72 -5.45 -1.13 -2.82
C LEU A 72 -6.85 -1.72 -2.87
N ALA A 73 -7.75 -1.03 -3.56
CA ALA A 73 -9.08 -1.50 -3.86
C ALA A 73 -9.25 -1.39 -5.38
N LEU A 74 -8.84 -2.43 -6.11
CA LEU A 74 -8.86 -2.44 -7.56
C LEU A 74 -9.81 -3.53 -8.05
N LYS A 75 -10.70 -3.16 -8.96
CA LYS A 75 -11.79 -4.02 -9.40
C LYS A 75 -11.33 -5.17 -10.30
N LYS A 76 -10.21 -5.01 -10.99
CA LYS A 76 -9.67 -6.04 -11.89
C LYS A 76 -8.38 -6.61 -11.32
N SER A 77 -8.24 -7.94 -11.33
CA SER A 77 -7.07 -8.63 -10.78
C SER A 77 -5.78 -8.26 -11.51
N ASP A 78 -5.83 -8.10 -12.83
CA ASP A 78 -4.66 -7.71 -13.63
C ASP A 78 -4.21 -6.28 -13.32
N GLU A 79 -5.16 -5.36 -13.09
CA GLU A 79 -4.84 -4.00 -12.67
C GLU A 79 -4.18 -3.99 -11.31
N GLN A 80 -4.64 -4.85 -10.40
CA GLN A 80 -4.07 -4.97 -9.06
C GLN A 80 -2.60 -5.41 -9.13
N LEU A 81 -2.31 -6.44 -9.93
CA LEU A 81 -0.94 -6.91 -10.10
C LEU A 81 -0.03 -5.85 -10.70
N THR A 82 -0.51 -5.16 -11.74
CA THR A 82 0.23 -4.07 -12.38
C THR A 82 0.52 -2.95 -11.40
N MET A 83 -0.48 -2.58 -10.59
CA MET A 83 -0.31 -1.52 -9.60
C MET A 83 0.70 -1.92 -8.52
N LEU A 84 0.64 -3.16 -8.05
CA LEU A 84 1.61 -3.66 -7.07
C LEU A 84 3.03 -3.55 -7.59
N GLN A 85 3.27 -3.91 -8.85
CA GLN A 85 4.59 -3.79 -9.47
C GLN A 85 5.05 -2.34 -9.55
N LYS A 86 4.17 -1.43 -9.93
CA LYS A 86 4.49 0.00 -10.00
C LYS A 86 4.81 0.58 -8.62
N LEU A 87 4.08 0.17 -7.59
CA LEU A 87 4.33 0.63 -6.24
C LEU A 87 5.67 0.11 -5.71
N ILE A 88 6.00 -1.15 -5.97
CA ILE A 88 7.29 -1.72 -5.57
C ILE A 88 8.43 -0.96 -6.23
N ASP A 89 8.29 -0.61 -7.52
CA ASP A 89 9.27 0.21 -8.22
C ASP A 89 9.39 1.59 -7.60
N LEU A 90 8.27 2.22 -7.25
CA LEU A 90 8.25 3.51 -6.57
C LEU A 90 9.04 3.46 -5.26
N PHE A 91 8.87 2.38 -4.49
CA PHE A 91 9.53 2.24 -3.19
C PHE A 91 11.06 2.12 -3.30
N GLN A 92 11.58 1.79 -4.47
CA GLN A 92 13.02 1.79 -4.72
C GLN A 92 13.57 3.21 -4.90
N ASN A 93 12.73 4.19 -5.12
CA ASN A 93 13.12 5.59 -5.28
C ASN A 93 13.06 6.29 -3.93
N GLU A 94 14.22 6.39 -3.27
CA GLU A 94 14.32 6.95 -1.92
C GLU A 94 13.79 8.37 -1.83
N ARG A 95 14.06 9.20 -2.86
CA ARG A 95 13.56 10.58 -2.89
C ARG A 95 12.04 10.65 -2.86
N LEU A 96 11.38 9.84 -3.68
CA LEU A 96 9.91 9.82 -3.73
C LEU A 96 9.32 9.28 -2.43
N VAL A 97 9.93 8.25 -1.84
CA VAL A 97 9.49 7.71 -0.55
C VAL A 97 9.58 8.78 0.53
N ASN A 98 10.68 9.54 0.57
CA ASN A 98 10.83 10.62 1.54
C ASN A 98 9.78 11.72 1.34
N GLN A 99 9.45 12.04 0.09
CA GLN A 99 8.36 12.99 -0.21
C GLN A 99 7.02 12.46 0.29
N LEU A 100 6.75 11.17 0.14
CA LEU A 100 5.53 10.56 0.65
C LEU A 100 5.44 10.61 2.17
N LYS A 101 6.56 10.44 2.86
CA LYS A 101 6.59 10.50 4.33
C LYS A 101 6.21 11.89 4.86
N GLU A 102 6.50 12.92 4.10
CA GLU A 102 6.20 14.31 4.46
C GLU A 102 4.92 14.83 3.83
N CYS A 103 4.28 14.01 3.00
CA CYS A 103 3.06 14.38 2.28
C CYS A 103 1.90 14.56 3.25
N ASN A 104 1.19 15.70 3.14
CA ASN A 104 0.05 16.00 4.00
C ASN A 104 -1.16 16.55 3.24
N SER A 105 -1.18 16.44 1.92
CA SER A 105 -2.31 16.88 1.10
C SER A 105 -2.52 15.96 -0.08
N LEU A 106 -3.76 15.93 -0.58
CA LEU A 106 -4.11 15.13 -1.75
C LEU A 106 -3.37 15.61 -3.00
N ILE A 107 -3.19 16.93 -3.14
CA ILE A 107 -2.48 17.50 -4.30
C ILE A 107 -1.03 17.04 -4.30
N GLU A 108 -0.34 17.12 -3.17
CA GLU A 108 1.03 16.64 -3.05
C GLU A 108 1.13 15.16 -3.39
N PHE A 109 0.22 14.36 -2.85
CA PHE A 109 0.20 12.92 -3.11
C PHE A 109 0.04 12.63 -4.60
N LYS A 110 -0.91 13.29 -5.27
CA LYS A 110 -1.14 13.09 -6.71
C LYS A 110 0.08 13.48 -7.53
N ASN A 111 0.77 14.56 -7.16
CA ASN A 111 1.98 14.99 -7.86
C ASN A 111 3.11 13.97 -7.71
N ILE A 112 3.28 13.42 -6.52
CA ILE A 112 4.30 12.39 -6.27
C ILE A 112 3.99 11.14 -7.11
N MET A 113 2.75 10.70 -7.10
CA MET A 113 2.34 9.52 -7.87
C MET A 113 2.52 9.72 -9.37
N LYS A 114 2.19 10.91 -9.86
CA LYS A 114 2.39 11.26 -11.28
C LYS A 114 3.87 11.20 -11.65
N ASN A 115 4.75 11.73 -10.80
CA ASN A 115 6.19 11.68 -11.03
C ASN A 115 6.73 10.26 -11.04
N ALA A 116 6.05 9.34 -10.39
CA ALA A 116 6.39 7.92 -10.38
C ALA A 116 5.78 7.15 -11.56
N GLY A 117 5.01 7.83 -12.42
CA GLY A 117 4.34 7.19 -13.55
C GLY A 117 3.04 6.49 -13.17
N ILE A 118 2.46 6.85 -12.04
CA ILE A 118 1.21 6.25 -11.54
C ILE A 118 0.13 7.34 -11.54
N GLU A 119 -0.94 7.11 -12.28
CA GLU A 119 -2.07 8.04 -12.37
C GLU A 119 -3.41 7.38 -12.05
#